data_2f455ea389423926881fd3f9e4f6f858
#
_entry.id   2f455ea389423926881fd3f9e4f6f858
#
_cell.length_a   1.000
_cell.length_b   1.000
_cell.length_c   1.000
_cell.angle_alpha   90.00
_cell.angle_beta   90.00
_cell.angle_gamma   90.00
#
_symmetry.space_group_name_H-M   'P 1'
#
loop_
_entity.id
_entity.type
_entity.pdbx_description
1 polymer ?
#
loop_
_entity_poly.entity_id
_entity_poly.type
_entity_poly.pdbx_seq_one_letter_code
_entity_poly.pdbx_strand_id
1 'polypeptide(L)'
;MQANNAVPTVKRRLIAMVYEILLALAALFLPFLVFEIATKASHTPLVEHMRQFLAFLILGAYFIHQWTRKGQTLAMQTWRIKLVQPGQNHLPIRTAAMRYLLCWLWILPGIVVAYLGDLNNKHKLFALLASVLLWSLTAFLDRDRQFLHDRIAGTRLVQLPKP
;
A
#
# COMPACT_ATOMS: atom_id res chain seq x y z
N MET A 1 29.46 3.56 8.49
CA MET A 1 29.47 2.60 7.35
C MET A 1 28.06 2.61 6.75
N GLN A 2 27.85 3.31 5.62
CA GLN A 2 26.62 3.19 4.87
C GLN A 2 26.71 1.83 4.13
N ALA A 3 26.03 0.84 4.66
CA ALA A 3 25.85 -0.40 3.93
C ALA A 3 25.21 -0.04 2.58
N ASN A 4 25.88 -0.42 1.51
CA ASN A 4 25.42 -0.22 0.14
C ASN A 4 24.18 -1.13 -0.03
N ASN A 5 23.05 -0.71 0.51
CA ASN A 5 21.81 -1.48 0.52
C ASN A 5 21.28 -1.53 -0.91
N ALA A 6 21.44 -2.68 -1.56
CA ALA A 6 20.93 -2.91 -2.91
C ALA A 6 19.43 -2.58 -2.98
N VAL A 7 19.02 -2.04 -4.11
CA VAL A 7 17.58 -1.78 -4.37
C VAL A 7 16.89 -3.11 -4.65
N PRO A 8 15.77 -3.45 -3.98
CA PRO A 8 15.05 -4.68 -4.26
C PRO A 8 14.48 -4.66 -5.67
N THR A 9 14.55 -5.81 -6.36
CA THR A 9 14.00 -5.94 -7.73
C THR A 9 12.50 -5.67 -7.75
N VAL A 10 11.99 -5.15 -8.87
CA VAL A 10 10.54 -4.89 -9.05
C VAL A 10 9.72 -6.16 -8.82
N LYS A 11 10.18 -7.31 -9.35
CA LYS A 11 9.53 -8.62 -9.13
C LYS A 11 9.37 -8.93 -7.64
N ARG A 12 10.42 -8.73 -6.83
CA ARG A 12 10.40 -9.01 -5.39
C ARG A 12 9.41 -8.09 -4.66
N ARG A 13 9.31 -6.82 -5.06
CA ARG A 13 8.33 -5.87 -4.51
C ARG A 13 6.90 -6.26 -4.85
N LEU A 14 6.63 -6.65 -6.09
CA LEU A 14 5.30 -7.10 -6.52
C LEU A 14 4.86 -8.36 -5.77
N ILE A 15 5.76 -9.33 -5.59
CA ILE A 15 5.44 -10.52 -4.79
C ILE A 15 5.16 -10.14 -3.33
N ALA A 16 5.97 -9.26 -2.73
CA ALA A 16 5.72 -8.77 -1.37
C ALA A 16 4.35 -8.08 -1.26
N MET A 17 3.93 -7.33 -2.29
CA MET A 17 2.60 -6.71 -2.34
C MET A 17 1.46 -7.73 -2.39
N VAL A 18 1.62 -8.84 -3.12
CA VAL A 18 0.62 -9.92 -3.12
C VAL A 18 0.46 -10.51 -1.71
N TYR A 19 1.57 -10.78 -1.01
CA TYR A 19 1.53 -11.20 0.40
C TYR A 19 0.89 -10.15 1.30
N GLU A 20 1.18 -8.88 1.04
CA GLU A 20 0.61 -7.76 1.80
C GLU A 20 -0.92 -7.70 1.68
N ILE A 21 -1.47 -7.98 0.49
CA ILE A 21 -2.92 -8.03 0.29
C ILE A 21 -3.55 -9.08 1.21
N LEU A 22 -2.97 -10.26 1.33
CA LEU A 22 -3.47 -11.32 2.23
C LEU A 22 -3.43 -10.89 3.69
N LEU A 23 -2.34 -10.25 4.12
CA LEU A 23 -2.20 -9.74 5.50
C LEU A 23 -3.14 -8.57 5.78
N ALA A 24 -3.33 -7.69 4.80
CA ALA A 24 -4.27 -6.57 4.90
C ALA A 24 -5.71 -7.07 5.02
N LEU A 25 -6.09 -8.09 4.24
CA LEU A 25 -7.41 -8.73 4.36
C LEU A 25 -7.59 -9.37 5.75
N ALA A 26 -6.57 -10.04 6.28
CA ALA A 26 -6.61 -10.59 7.63
C ALA A 26 -6.75 -9.50 8.70
N ALA A 27 -6.08 -8.36 8.54
CA ALA A 27 -6.20 -7.22 9.46
C ALA A 27 -7.59 -6.58 9.42
N LEU A 28 -8.25 -6.59 8.26
CA LEU A 28 -9.61 -6.09 8.09
C LEU A 28 -10.66 -7.04 8.65
N PHE A 29 -10.40 -8.35 8.69
CA PHE A 29 -11.42 -9.37 8.94
C PHE A 29 -12.18 -9.14 10.25
N LEU A 30 -11.49 -9.05 11.39
CA LEU A 30 -12.14 -8.93 12.69
C LEU A 30 -12.88 -7.59 12.86
N PRO A 31 -12.28 -6.41 12.55
CA PRO A 31 -13.00 -5.14 12.62
C PRO A 31 -14.23 -5.09 11.72
N PHE A 32 -14.14 -5.68 10.52
CA PHE A 32 -15.29 -5.76 9.61
C PHE A 32 -16.39 -6.68 10.14
N LEU A 33 -16.02 -7.83 10.69
CA LEU A 33 -17.00 -8.71 11.32
C LEU A 33 -17.80 -7.97 12.41
N VAL A 34 -17.11 -7.23 13.27
CA VAL A 34 -17.77 -6.43 14.32
C VAL A 34 -18.67 -5.34 13.70
N PHE A 35 -18.19 -4.66 12.67
CA PHE A 35 -18.94 -3.63 11.97
C PHE A 35 -20.22 -4.18 11.32
N GLU A 36 -20.13 -5.33 10.62
CA GLU A 36 -21.28 -5.97 9.96
C GLU A 36 -22.34 -6.43 10.99
N ILE A 37 -21.92 -6.99 12.12
CA ILE A 37 -22.82 -7.35 13.22
C ILE A 37 -23.51 -6.10 13.78
N ALA A 38 -22.76 -5.02 14.04
CA ALA A 38 -23.29 -3.78 14.59
C ALA A 38 -24.29 -3.08 13.66
N THR A 39 -24.03 -3.13 12.34
CA THR A 39 -24.90 -2.53 11.32
C THR A 39 -25.98 -3.48 10.80
N LYS A 40 -26.07 -4.70 11.36
CA LYS A 40 -26.98 -5.78 10.90
C LYS A 40 -26.86 -6.03 9.39
N ALA A 41 -25.63 -6.00 8.87
CA ALA A 41 -25.30 -6.14 7.45
C ALA A 41 -26.13 -5.22 6.53
N SER A 42 -26.43 -4.03 6.98
CA SER A 42 -27.21 -3.04 6.23
C SER A 42 -26.43 -2.52 5.02
N HIS A 43 -27.11 -2.30 3.89
CA HIS A 43 -26.56 -1.78 2.64
C HIS A 43 -27.07 -0.39 2.29
N THR A 44 -27.40 0.43 3.29
CA THR A 44 -27.72 1.83 3.04
C THR A 44 -26.50 2.61 2.55
N PRO A 45 -26.66 3.66 1.73
CA PRO A 45 -25.52 4.45 1.23
C PRO A 45 -24.61 4.97 2.34
N LEU A 46 -25.19 5.36 3.47
CA LEU A 46 -24.42 5.82 4.63
C LEU A 46 -23.52 4.70 5.18
N VAL A 47 -24.05 3.49 5.38
CA VAL A 47 -23.29 2.35 5.91
C VAL A 47 -22.20 1.95 4.94
N GLU A 48 -22.44 2.02 3.62
CA GLU A 48 -21.41 1.75 2.62
C GLU A 48 -20.24 2.75 2.71
N HIS A 49 -20.52 4.05 2.88
CA HIS A 49 -19.47 5.06 3.06
C HIS A 49 -18.72 4.85 4.38
N MET A 50 -19.42 4.51 5.47
CA MET A 50 -18.78 4.16 6.74
C MET A 50 -17.87 2.94 6.61
N ARG A 51 -18.28 1.91 5.87
CA ARG A 51 -17.51 0.71 5.60
C ARG A 51 -16.21 1.05 4.87
N GLN A 52 -16.27 1.87 3.82
CA GLN A 52 -15.11 2.32 3.07
C GLN A 52 -14.15 3.15 3.93
N PHE A 53 -14.70 4.06 4.74
CA PHE A 53 -13.91 4.89 5.65
C PHE A 53 -13.24 4.05 6.74
N LEU A 54 -13.95 3.08 7.30
CA LEU A 54 -13.40 2.13 8.28
C LEU A 54 -12.24 1.33 7.69
N ALA A 55 -12.39 0.80 6.46
CA ALA A 55 -11.31 0.12 5.76
C ALA A 55 -10.08 1.01 5.61
N PHE A 56 -10.28 2.24 5.17
CA PHE A 56 -9.22 3.23 5.03
C PHE A 56 -8.48 3.47 6.36
N LEU A 57 -9.19 3.64 7.46
CA LEU A 57 -8.58 3.89 8.77
C LEU A 57 -7.80 2.66 9.29
N ILE A 58 -8.37 1.45 9.16
CA ILE A 58 -7.73 0.21 9.63
C ILE A 58 -6.44 -0.05 8.85
N LEU A 59 -6.49 0.06 7.53
CA LEU A 59 -5.30 -0.10 6.68
C LEU A 59 -4.26 0.98 6.97
N GLY A 60 -4.69 2.22 7.19
CA GLY A 60 -3.80 3.31 7.60
C GLY A 60 -3.09 3.00 8.92
N ALA A 61 -3.84 2.59 9.94
CA ALA A 61 -3.28 2.21 11.24
C ALA A 61 -2.30 1.04 11.10
N TYR A 62 -2.66 0.00 10.34
CA TYR A 62 -1.82 -1.16 10.07
C TYR A 62 -0.49 -0.76 9.42
N PHE A 63 -0.53 -0.05 8.29
CA PHE A 63 0.69 0.30 7.56
C PHE A 63 1.55 1.30 8.29
N ILE A 64 0.96 2.38 8.82
CA ILE A 64 1.69 3.43 9.53
C ILE A 64 2.37 2.86 10.76
N HIS A 65 1.68 2.03 11.56
CA HIS A 65 2.26 1.38 12.73
C HIS A 65 3.47 0.50 12.37
N GLN A 66 3.33 -0.33 11.35
CA GLN A 66 4.39 -1.24 10.92
C GLN A 66 5.62 -0.48 10.40
N TRP A 67 5.41 0.55 9.57
CA TRP A 67 6.50 1.33 9.00
C TRP A 67 7.23 2.17 10.03
N THR A 68 6.51 2.77 10.99
CA THR A 68 7.13 3.59 12.03
C THR A 68 7.91 2.76 13.05
N ARG A 69 7.43 1.56 13.37
CA ARG A 69 8.08 0.69 14.37
C ARG A 69 9.33 0.00 13.83
N LYS A 70 9.20 -0.70 12.70
CA LYS A 70 10.25 -1.59 12.17
C LYS A 70 10.78 -1.14 10.81
N GLY A 71 10.11 -0.20 10.13
CA GLY A 71 10.36 0.13 8.74
C GLY A 71 9.95 -1.01 7.78
N GLN A 72 9.17 -1.98 8.27
CA GLN A 72 8.82 -3.18 7.52
C GLN A 72 7.44 -3.68 7.94
N THR A 73 6.62 -4.06 6.96
CA THR A 73 5.44 -4.89 7.21
C THR A 73 5.86 -6.36 7.37
N LEU A 74 4.95 -7.24 7.77
CA LEU A 74 5.24 -8.67 7.86
C LEU A 74 5.62 -9.26 6.49
N ALA A 75 4.93 -8.87 5.43
CA ALA A 75 5.29 -9.26 4.07
C ALA A 75 6.69 -8.77 3.70
N MET A 76 7.01 -7.51 3.99
CA MET A 76 8.34 -6.95 3.73
C MET A 76 9.45 -7.67 4.50
N GLN A 77 9.18 -8.14 5.72
CA GLN A 77 10.14 -8.93 6.51
C GLN A 77 10.47 -10.26 5.81
N THR A 78 9.45 -10.98 5.32
CA THR A 78 9.62 -12.24 4.58
C THR A 78 10.52 -12.06 3.35
N TRP A 79 10.34 -10.94 2.63
CA TRP A 79 11.10 -10.63 1.42
C TRP A 79 12.36 -9.80 1.68
N ARG A 80 12.68 -9.53 2.98
CA ARG A 80 13.86 -8.75 3.40
C ARG A 80 13.92 -7.36 2.74
N ILE A 81 12.77 -6.73 2.60
CA ILE A 81 12.63 -5.36 2.12
C ILE A 81 12.45 -4.47 3.33
N LYS A 82 13.14 -3.35 3.38
CA LYS A 82 12.98 -2.34 4.44
C LYS A 82 12.71 -0.98 3.84
N LEU A 83 11.78 -0.27 4.43
CA LEU A 83 11.51 1.12 4.14
C LEU A 83 12.41 1.99 5.02
N VAL A 84 13.14 2.89 4.40
CA VAL A 84 14.04 3.82 5.09
C VAL A 84 13.81 5.24 4.58
N GLN A 85 14.09 6.20 5.44
CA GLN A 85 14.22 7.60 5.05
C GLN A 85 15.70 7.98 5.14
N PRO A 86 16.32 8.48 4.05
CA PRO A 86 17.71 8.89 4.08
C PRO A 86 17.98 9.89 5.20
N GLY A 87 19.06 9.67 5.96
CA GLY A 87 19.43 10.53 7.08
C GLY A 87 18.66 10.32 8.39
N GLN A 88 17.75 9.34 8.47
CA GLN A 88 17.01 9.06 9.69
C GLN A 88 17.10 7.58 10.10
N ASN A 89 17.18 7.33 11.42
CA ASN A 89 17.22 5.98 11.98
C ASN A 89 15.82 5.32 12.01
N HIS A 90 14.77 6.14 12.14
CA HIS A 90 13.38 5.71 12.21
C HIS A 90 12.54 6.52 11.23
N LEU A 91 11.48 5.89 10.71
CA LEU A 91 10.55 6.59 9.84
C LEU A 91 9.57 7.44 10.69
N PRO A 92 9.54 8.79 10.52
CA PRO A 92 8.59 9.64 11.23
C PRO A 92 7.14 9.29 10.85
N ILE A 93 6.24 9.42 11.82
CA ILE A 93 4.81 9.13 11.60
C ILE A 93 4.22 9.99 10.48
N ARG A 94 4.65 11.24 10.35
CA ARG A 94 4.21 12.16 9.28
C ARG A 94 4.58 11.62 7.89
N THR A 95 5.82 11.16 7.74
CA THR A 95 6.30 10.57 6.48
C THR A 95 5.57 9.26 6.17
N ALA A 96 5.33 8.42 7.18
CA ALA A 96 4.56 7.19 7.02
C ALA A 96 3.11 7.46 6.62
N ALA A 97 2.45 8.45 7.24
CA ALA A 97 1.09 8.85 6.91
C ALA A 97 1.01 9.43 5.50
N MET A 98 1.92 10.34 5.13
CA MET A 98 1.99 10.88 3.77
C MET A 98 2.20 9.75 2.74
N ARG A 99 3.12 8.82 3.01
CA ARG A 99 3.35 7.67 2.15
C ARG A 99 2.09 6.81 1.99
N TYR A 100 1.36 6.57 3.08
CA TYR A 100 0.09 5.84 3.03
C TYR A 100 -0.93 6.53 2.11
N LEU A 101 -1.12 7.84 2.24
CA LEU A 101 -2.00 8.61 1.36
C LEU A 101 -1.55 8.54 -0.10
N LEU A 102 -0.25 8.68 -0.37
CA LEU A 102 0.31 8.60 -1.71
C LEU A 102 0.19 7.20 -2.34
N CYS A 103 0.15 6.14 -1.52
CA CYS A 103 -0.10 4.78 -2.02
C CYS A 103 -1.48 4.64 -2.70
N TRP A 104 -2.47 5.43 -2.33
CA TRP A 104 -3.79 5.41 -2.97
C TRP A 104 -3.76 5.90 -4.42
N LEU A 105 -2.72 6.68 -4.82
CA LEU A 105 -2.53 7.10 -6.20
C LEU A 105 -2.37 5.94 -7.20
N TRP A 106 -2.10 4.73 -6.72
CA TRP A 106 -2.05 3.54 -7.57
C TRP A 106 -3.41 3.13 -8.10
N ILE A 107 -4.41 3.29 -7.28
CA ILE A 107 -5.75 2.76 -7.50
C ILE A 107 -6.69 3.88 -7.96
N LEU A 108 -6.46 5.11 -7.50
CA LEU A 108 -7.33 6.25 -7.80
C LEU A 108 -7.60 6.46 -9.29
N PRO A 109 -6.62 6.43 -10.21
CA PRO A 109 -6.90 6.61 -11.63
C PRO A 109 -7.84 5.52 -12.16
N GLY A 110 -7.63 4.26 -11.74
CA GLY A 110 -8.49 3.14 -12.13
C GLY A 110 -9.92 3.29 -11.58
N ILE A 111 -10.08 3.76 -10.35
CA ILE A 111 -11.38 4.04 -9.74
C ILE A 111 -12.09 5.17 -10.49
N VAL A 112 -11.40 6.27 -10.76
CA VAL A 112 -11.96 7.42 -11.50
C VAL A 112 -12.45 6.99 -12.87
N VAL A 113 -11.64 6.26 -13.65
CA VAL A 113 -12.02 5.74 -14.95
C VAL A 113 -13.20 4.78 -14.85
N ALA A 114 -13.21 3.90 -13.87
CA ALA A 114 -14.27 2.93 -13.67
C ALA A 114 -15.62 3.58 -13.29
N TYR A 115 -15.57 4.67 -12.53
CA TYR A 115 -16.74 5.40 -12.08
C TYR A 115 -17.30 6.35 -13.14
N LEU A 116 -16.44 7.18 -13.75
CA LEU A 116 -16.85 8.13 -14.78
C LEU A 116 -17.23 7.45 -16.10
N GLY A 117 -16.65 6.30 -16.42
CA GLY A 117 -16.93 5.53 -17.62
C GLY A 117 -18.15 4.64 -17.53
N ASP A 118 -18.85 4.60 -16.40
CA ASP A 118 -19.98 3.69 -16.15
C ASP A 118 -19.70 2.25 -16.61
N LEU A 119 -18.50 1.78 -16.31
CA LEU A 119 -17.98 0.51 -16.78
C LEU A 119 -18.68 -0.67 -16.11
N ASN A 120 -18.86 -1.77 -16.84
CA ASN A 120 -19.30 -3.03 -16.24
C ASN A 120 -18.18 -3.64 -15.34
N ASN A 121 -18.51 -4.62 -14.51
CA ASN A 121 -17.59 -5.17 -13.52
C ASN A 121 -16.28 -5.72 -14.11
N LYS A 122 -16.29 -6.28 -15.31
CA LYS A 122 -15.09 -6.77 -15.99
C LYS A 122 -14.15 -5.63 -16.38
N HIS A 123 -14.71 -4.56 -16.96
CA HIS A 123 -13.95 -3.38 -17.35
C HIS A 123 -13.47 -2.58 -16.14
N LYS A 124 -14.23 -2.53 -15.03
CA LYS A 124 -13.78 -1.96 -13.75
C LYS A 124 -12.52 -2.67 -13.25
N LEU A 125 -12.55 -4.00 -13.23
CA LEU A 125 -11.37 -4.78 -12.83
C LEU A 125 -10.19 -4.52 -13.76
N PHE A 126 -10.42 -4.48 -15.07
CA PHE A 126 -9.38 -4.18 -16.06
C PHE A 126 -8.78 -2.78 -15.85
N ALA A 127 -9.60 -1.76 -15.62
CA ALA A 127 -9.15 -0.39 -15.33
C ALA A 127 -8.29 -0.32 -14.07
N LEU A 128 -8.67 -1.03 -13.01
CA LEU A 128 -7.88 -1.13 -11.78
C LEU A 128 -6.53 -1.82 -12.02
N LEU A 129 -6.53 -2.95 -12.70
CA LEU A 129 -5.28 -3.67 -13.02
C LEU A 129 -4.37 -2.85 -13.93
N ALA A 130 -4.92 -2.18 -14.93
CA ALA A 130 -4.18 -1.28 -15.82
C ALA A 130 -3.57 -0.11 -15.03
N SER A 131 -4.30 0.48 -14.09
CA SER A 131 -3.81 1.55 -13.21
C SER A 131 -2.60 1.08 -12.38
N VAL A 132 -2.69 -0.10 -11.76
CA VAL A 132 -1.58 -0.68 -10.98
C VAL A 132 -0.37 -0.98 -11.88
N LEU A 133 -0.59 -1.52 -13.08
CA LEU A 133 0.49 -1.80 -14.03
C LEU A 133 1.19 -0.52 -14.49
N LEU A 134 0.43 0.49 -14.94
CA LEU A 134 0.96 1.79 -15.36
C LEU A 134 1.76 2.46 -14.25
N TRP A 135 1.23 2.42 -13.02
CA TRP A 135 1.97 2.93 -11.86
C TRP A 135 3.26 2.15 -11.61
N SER A 136 3.23 0.83 -11.73
CA SER A 136 4.42 -0.01 -11.54
C SER A 136 5.51 0.31 -12.56
N LEU A 137 5.12 0.71 -13.78
CA LEU A 137 6.07 1.14 -14.82
C LEU A 137 6.82 2.43 -14.45
N THR A 138 6.27 3.28 -13.58
CA THR A 138 6.99 4.49 -13.10
C THR A 138 8.30 4.17 -12.40
N ALA A 139 8.43 2.96 -11.81
CA ALA A 139 9.67 2.50 -11.20
C ALA A 139 10.82 2.32 -12.22
N PHE A 140 10.51 2.11 -13.49
CA PHE A 140 11.53 1.99 -14.54
C PHE A 140 12.04 3.35 -15.03
N LEU A 141 11.26 4.41 -14.80
CA LEU A 141 11.65 5.79 -15.14
C LEU A 141 12.57 6.42 -14.09
N ASP A 142 12.61 5.84 -12.90
CA ASP A 142 13.43 6.33 -11.80
C ASP A 142 14.83 5.69 -11.80
N ARG A 143 15.89 6.51 -11.61
CA ARG A 143 17.29 6.05 -11.52
C ARG A 143 17.50 5.01 -10.42
N ASP A 144 16.85 5.19 -9.28
CA ASP A 144 16.92 4.30 -8.12
C ASP A 144 15.84 3.22 -8.17
N ARG A 145 15.10 3.11 -9.28
CA ARG A 145 13.97 2.17 -9.47
C ARG A 145 12.95 2.23 -8.33
N GLN A 146 12.77 3.40 -7.69
CA GLN A 146 11.75 3.60 -6.66
C GLN A 146 10.39 3.88 -7.31
N PHE A 147 9.32 3.52 -6.62
CA PHE A 147 7.98 3.93 -7.05
C PHE A 147 7.77 5.42 -6.82
N LEU A 148 6.92 6.04 -7.62
CA LEU A 148 6.68 7.48 -7.55
C LEU A 148 6.24 7.95 -6.16
N HIS A 149 5.37 7.20 -5.48
CA HIS A 149 4.92 7.54 -4.13
C HIS A 149 6.05 7.46 -3.09
N ASP A 150 7.00 6.53 -3.23
CA ASP A 150 8.17 6.44 -2.36
C ASP A 150 9.05 7.68 -2.53
N ARG A 151 9.26 8.13 -3.78
CA ARG A 151 10.06 9.29 -4.10
C ARG A 151 9.44 10.59 -3.57
N ILE A 152 8.13 10.78 -3.78
CA ILE A 152 7.40 11.96 -3.28
C ILE A 152 7.42 12.00 -1.75
N ALA A 153 7.27 10.84 -1.08
CA ALA A 153 7.35 10.75 0.38
C ALA A 153 8.77 10.88 0.94
N GLY A 154 9.81 10.97 0.08
CA GLY A 154 11.22 11.01 0.51
C GLY A 154 11.70 9.71 1.16
N THR A 155 11.08 8.58 0.82
CA THR A 155 11.40 7.25 1.35
C THR A 155 12.06 6.38 0.30
N ARG A 156 12.77 5.33 0.73
CA ARG A 156 13.40 4.35 -0.16
C ARG A 156 13.16 2.93 0.35
N LEU A 157 12.91 2.03 -0.60
CA LEU A 157 12.94 0.60 -0.33
C LEU A 157 14.35 0.06 -0.54
N VAL A 158 14.87 -0.59 0.49
CA VAL A 158 16.20 -1.21 0.47
C VAL A 158 16.09 -2.70 0.71
N GLN A 159 17.03 -3.45 0.12
CA GLN A 159 17.15 -4.90 0.31
C GLN A 159 18.08 -5.17 1.48
N LEU A 160 17.60 -5.92 2.47
CA LEU A 160 18.45 -6.39 3.55
C LEU A 160 19.32 -7.58 3.10
N PRO A 161 20.57 -7.70 3.61
CA PRO A 161 21.46 -8.81 3.30
C PRO A 161 20.85 -10.15 3.73
N LYS A 162 21.36 -11.23 3.12
CA LYS A 162 21.07 -12.59 3.63
C LYS A 162 21.84 -12.78 4.95
N PRO A 163 21.27 -13.49 5.96
CA PRO A 163 22.02 -13.87 7.14
C PRO A 163 23.17 -14.80 6.78
#